data_b687ad2e1dc74a2ed8fda687d50a6ef4
#
_entry.id   b687ad2e1dc74a2ed8fda687d50a6ef4
#
_cell.length_a   1.000
_cell.length_b   1.000
_cell.length_c   1.000
_cell.angle_alpha   90.00
_cell.angle_beta   90.00
_cell.angle_gamma   90.00
#
_symmetry.space_group_name_H-M   'P 1'
#
loop_
_entity.id
_entity.type
_entity.pdbx_description
1 polymer ?
#
loop_
_entity_poly.entity_id
_entity_poly.type
_entity_poly.pdbx_seq_one_letter_code
_entity_poly.pdbx_strand_id
1 'polypeptide(L)'
;MIDIKVWMERFTELLHETFGERVYFVGLQGSYARGEATETSDIDTVVILDKMTADDIKKYNDMIETLPNRELICGFLSGKDELINWEPSDLFQFYYDTIPIEGNLDELLTKIDIAAVDRAIKIGACNIYHGCVHNMLYEKSDDILRGIYKSAS
;
A
#
# COMPACT_ATOMS: atom_id res chain seq x y z
N MET A 1 4.68 20.71 -3.91
CA MET A 1 3.95 19.56 -3.34
C MET A 1 2.92 19.08 -4.36
N ILE A 2 2.79 17.78 -4.57
CA ILE A 2 1.83 17.19 -5.52
C ILE A 2 0.42 17.38 -4.99
N ASP A 3 -0.50 17.84 -5.84
CA ASP A 3 -1.94 17.76 -5.56
C ASP A 3 -2.39 16.31 -5.75
N ILE A 4 -2.47 15.60 -4.65
CA ILE A 4 -2.72 14.16 -4.67
C ILE A 4 -4.11 13.81 -5.22
N LYS A 5 -5.10 14.69 -5.07
CA LYS A 5 -6.45 14.46 -5.61
C LYS A 5 -6.43 14.48 -7.12
N VAL A 6 -5.87 15.54 -7.70
CA VAL A 6 -5.75 15.68 -9.16
C VAL A 6 -4.87 14.56 -9.74
N TRP A 7 -3.79 14.20 -9.02
CA TRP A 7 -2.92 13.11 -9.44
C TRP A 7 -3.65 11.76 -9.45
N MET A 8 -4.40 11.44 -8.38
CA MET A 8 -5.18 10.20 -8.28
C MET A 8 -6.34 10.15 -9.28
N GLU A 9 -6.98 11.27 -9.60
CA GLU A 9 -7.98 11.33 -10.68
C GLU A 9 -7.36 10.90 -12.01
N ARG A 10 -6.21 11.47 -12.38
CA ARG A 10 -5.52 11.10 -13.62
C ARG A 10 -5.04 9.66 -13.61
N PHE A 11 -4.51 9.19 -12.48
CA PHE A 11 -4.09 7.80 -12.31
C PHE A 11 -5.25 6.82 -12.53
N THR A 12 -6.41 7.09 -11.91
CA THR A 12 -7.61 6.25 -12.04
C THR A 12 -8.16 6.24 -13.47
N GLU A 13 -8.17 7.39 -14.15
CA GLU A 13 -8.54 7.47 -15.58
C GLU A 13 -7.66 6.55 -16.44
N LEU A 14 -6.33 6.62 -16.26
CA LEU A 14 -5.39 5.78 -17.03
C LEU A 14 -5.55 4.28 -16.70
N LEU A 15 -5.86 3.95 -15.44
CA LEU A 15 -6.18 2.56 -15.07
C LEU A 15 -7.39 2.05 -15.86
N HIS A 16 -8.46 2.84 -15.96
CA HIS A 16 -9.64 2.45 -16.74
C HIS A 16 -9.38 2.43 -18.24
N GLU A 17 -8.55 3.34 -18.77
CA GLU A 17 -8.09 3.28 -20.17
C GLU A 17 -7.32 1.98 -20.46
N THR A 18 -6.53 1.49 -19.48
CA THR A 18 -5.67 0.32 -19.64
C THR A 18 -6.38 -1.01 -19.36
N PHE A 19 -7.20 -1.06 -18.30
CA PHE A 19 -7.80 -2.30 -17.79
C PHE A 19 -9.33 -2.33 -17.87
N GLY A 20 -9.97 -1.18 -18.14
CA GLY A 20 -11.44 -1.08 -18.27
C GLY A 20 -12.15 -1.49 -16.98
N GLU A 21 -13.18 -2.30 -17.13
CA GLU A 21 -14.01 -2.81 -16.02
C GLU A 21 -13.31 -3.86 -15.15
N ARG A 22 -12.07 -4.25 -15.50
CA ARG A 22 -11.26 -5.16 -14.70
C ARG A 22 -10.67 -4.51 -13.44
N VAL A 23 -10.74 -3.18 -13.33
CA VAL A 23 -10.37 -2.47 -12.12
C VAL A 23 -11.43 -2.73 -11.06
N TYR A 24 -11.05 -3.48 -10.01
CA TYR A 24 -11.94 -3.82 -8.90
C TYR A 24 -11.88 -2.77 -7.78
N PHE A 25 -10.69 -2.25 -7.50
CA PHE A 25 -10.48 -1.30 -6.43
C PHE A 25 -9.27 -0.40 -6.71
N VAL A 26 -9.41 0.86 -6.35
CA VAL A 26 -8.30 1.85 -6.33
C VAL A 26 -8.27 2.51 -4.96
N GLY A 27 -7.10 2.61 -4.37
CA GLY A 27 -6.89 3.25 -3.08
C GLY A 27 -5.55 3.95 -2.96
N LEU A 28 -5.37 4.62 -1.83
CA LEU A 28 -4.17 5.35 -1.45
C LEU A 28 -3.76 4.96 -0.03
N GLN A 29 -2.48 4.74 0.18
CA GLN A 29 -1.87 4.46 1.48
C GLN A 29 -0.79 5.49 1.84
N GLY A 30 -0.06 5.23 2.90
CA GLY A 30 1.13 5.97 3.26
C GLY A 30 0.89 7.40 3.72
N SER A 31 1.89 8.25 3.54
CA SER A 31 1.89 9.62 4.05
C SER A 31 0.84 10.52 3.38
N TYR A 32 0.56 10.30 2.09
CA TYR A 32 -0.51 11.05 1.41
C TYR A 32 -1.89 10.70 1.95
N ALA A 33 -2.15 9.42 2.26
CA ALA A 33 -3.42 9.01 2.86
C ALA A 33 -3.62 9.62 4.25
N ARG A 34 -2.56 9.77 5.03
CA ARG A 34 -2.60 10.35 6.38
C ARG A 34 -2.52 11.88 6.41
N GLY A 35 -2.32 12.54 5.27
CA GLY A 35 -2.12 13.99 5.23
C GLY A 35 -0.76 14.47 5.77
N GLU A 36 0.24 13.60 5.79
CA GLU A 36 1.58 13.84 6.33
C GLU A 36 2.66 13.92 5.23
N ALA A 37 2.25 13.94 3.96
CA ALA A 37 3.17 13.91 2.84
C ALA A 37 4.06 15.14 2.77
N THR A 38 5.30 14.93 2.34
CA THR A 38 6.31 15.95 2.04
C THR A 38 6.60 15.94 0.52
N GLU A 39 7.49 16.81 0.06
CA GLU A 39 7.88 16.87 -1.35
C GLU A 39 8.60 15.61 -1.85
N THR A 40 9.18 14.84 -0.93
CA THR A 40 9.91 13.59 -1.23
C THR A 40 9.14 12.34 -0.85
N SER A 41 7.87 12.48 -0.47
CA SER A 41 7.05 11.32 -0.11
C SER A 41 6.65 10.51 -1.33
N ASP A 42 6.74 9.19 -1.19
CA ASP A 42 6.22 8.24 -2.18
C ASP A 42 4.70 8.33 -2.29
N ILE A 43 4.18 8.04 -3.48
CA ILE A 43 2.74 7.93 -3.74
C ILE A 43 2.39 6.44 -3.66
N ASP A 44 1.89 6.02 -2.51
CA ASP A 44 1.57 4.61 -2.23
C ASP A 44 0.18 4.27 -2.78
N THR A 45 0.10 3.89 -4.05
CA THR A 45 -1.16 3.51 -4.70
C THR A 45 -1.54 2.06 -4.38
N VAL A 46 -2.83 1.78 -4.29
CA VAL A 46 -3.38 0.42 -4.18
C VAL A 46 -4.26 0.17 -5.38
N VAL A 47 -3.95 -0.87 -6.14
CA VAL A 47 -4.74 -1.29 -7.31
C VAL A 47 -5.04 -2.77 -7.21
N ILE A 48 -6.32 -3.10 -7.26
CA ILE A 48 -6.80 -4.48 -7.32
C ILE A 48 -7.55 -4.68 -8.62
N LEU A 49 -7.12 -5.66 -9.39
CA LEU A 49 -7.80 -6.11 -10.60
C LEU A 49 -8.71 -7.31 -10.28
N ASP A 50 -9.69 -7.56 -11.12
CA ASP A 50 -10.54 -8.76 -11.04
C ASP A 50 -9.70 -10.06 -11.03
N LYS A 51 -8.72 -10.11 -11.91
CA LYS A 51 -7.69 -11.15 -12.01
C LYS A 51 -6.38 -10.48 -12.38
N MET A 52 -5.27 -11.09 -12.02
CA MET A 52 -3.95 -10.59 -12.40
C MET A 52 -3.14 -11.65 -13.11
N THR A 53 -2.46 -11.23 -14.20
CA THR A 53 -1.54 -12.04 -14.98
C THR A 53 -0.18 -11.35 -15.10
N ALA A 54 0.84 -12.07 -15.52
CA ALA A 54 2.15 -11.49 -15.79
C ALA A 54 2.12 -10.37 -16.87
N ASP A 55 1.19 -10.48 -17.82
CA ASP A 55 1.02 -9.44 -18.85
C ASP A 55 0.36 -8.18 -18.29
N ASP A 56 -0.51 -8.31 -17.29
CA ASP A 56 -1.11 -7.15 -16.61
C ASP A 56 -0.05 -6.35 -15.85
N ILE A 57 0.94 -7.02 -15.24
CA ILE A 57 2.05 -6.34 -14.59
C ILE A 57 2.85 -5.49 -15.60
N LYS A 58 3.09 -6.02 -16.80
CA LYS A 58 3.78 -5.26 -17.86
C LYS A 58 2.95 -4.06 -18.31
N LYS A 59 1.66 -4.27 -18.56
CA LYS A 59 0.74 -3.17 -18.95
C LYS A 59 0.67 -2.09 -17.88
N TYR A 60 0.60 -2.49 -16.62
CA TYR A 60 0.62 -1.55 -15.49
C TYR A 60 1.94 -0.78 -15.45
N ASN A 61 3.08 -1.45 -15.61
CA ASN A 61 4.37 -0.79 -15.69
C ASN A 61 4.41 0.24 -16.82
N ASP A 62 4.01 -0.14 -18.04
CA ASP A 62 4.00 0.75 -19.19
C ASP A 62 3.07 1.97 -18.96
N MET A 63 1.95 1.77 -18.30
CA MET A 63 1.01 2.83 -17.92
C MET A 63 1.65 3.82 -16.93
N ILE A 64 2.24 3.34 -15.83
CA ILE A 64 2.83 4.23 -14.81
C ILE A 64 4.06 4.99 -15.32
N GLU A 65 4.79 4.46 -16.32
CA GLU A 65 5.88 5.17 -16.98
C GLU A 65 5.42 6.45 -17.72
N THR A 66 4.13 6.57 -18.02
CA THR A 66 3.57 7.77 -18.67
C THR A 66 3.14 8.86 -17.69
N LEU A 67 3.11 8.55 -16.40
CA LEU A 67 2.64 9.47 -15.36
C LEU A 67 3.72 10.43 -14.88
N PRO A 68 3.34 11.66 -14.49
CA PRO A 68 4.25 12.56 -13.82
C PRO A 68 4.65 11.99 -12.45
N ASN A 69 5.86 12.32 -12.01
CA ASN A 69 6.43 11.87 -10.75
C ASN A 69 6.58 10.34 -10.65
N ARG A 70 6.92 9.71 -11.77
CA ARG A 70 7.10 8.26 -11.86
C ARG A 70 8.03 7.71 -10.76
N GLU A 71 9.07 8.45 -10.44
CA GLU A 71 10.07 8.11 -9.43
C GLU A 71 9.52 8.03 -8.00
N LEU A 72 8.38 8.65 -7.75
CA LEU A 72 7.70 8.63 -6.46
C LEU A 72 6.56 7.59 -6.40
N ILE A 73 6.21 6.98 -7.54
CA ILE A 73 5.12 6.00 -7.57
C ILE A 73 5.60 4.71 -6.94
N CYS A 74 4.93 4.32 -5.88
CA CYS A 74 5.08 3.08 -5.17
C CYS A 74 3.69 2.45 -4.94
N GLY A 75 3.63 1.27 -4.33
CA GLY A 75 2.35 0.76 -3.88
C GLY A 75 2.14 -0.72 -4.13
N PHE A 76 0.87 -1.11 -4.13
CA PHE A 76 0.41 -2.49 -4.14
C PHE A 76 -0.46 -2.76 -5.37
N LEU A 77 -0.09 -3.76 -6.16
CA LEU A 77 -0.87 -4.25 -7.29
C LEU A 77 -1.16 -5.75 -7.09
N SER A 78 -2.43 -6.13 -7.13
CA SER A 78 -2.84 -7.53 -6.94
C SER A 78 -4.12 -7.86 -7.72
N GLY A 79 -4.40 -9.14 -7.87
CA GLY A 79 -5.72 -9.64 -8.22
C GLY A 79 -6.60 -9.76 -6.97
N LYS A 80 -7.92 -9.78 -7.19
CA LYS A 80 -8.90 -9.93 -6.12
C LYS A 80 -8.74 -11.24 -5.35
N ASP A 81 -8.56 -12.34 -6.08
CA ASP A 81 -8.46 -13.68 -5.47
C ASP A 81 -7.19 -13.80 -4.60
N GLU A 82 -6.07 -13.23 -5.05
CA GLU A 82 -4.84 -13.21 -4.29
C GLU A 82 -5.01 -12.40 -3.00
N LEU A 83 -5.62 -11.21 -3.10
CA LEU A 83 -5.84 -10.37 -1.93
C LEU A 83 -6.77 -11.01 -0.90
N ILE A 84 -7.89 -11.61 -1.32
CA ILE A 84 -8.85 -12.26 -0.41
C ILE A 84 -8.22 -13.45 0.33
N ASN A 85 -7.24 -14.10 -0.27
CA ASN A 85 -6.52 -15.24 0.32
C ASN A 85 -5.20 -14.84 1.00
N TRP A 86 -4.92 -13.55 1.15
CA TRP A 86 -3.75 -13.06 1.86
C TRP A 86 -3.79 -13.42 3.35
N GLU A 87 -2.64 -13.35 4.03
CA GLU A 87 -2.58 -13.63 5.47
C GLU A 87 -3.45 -12.63 6.26
N PRO A 88 -4.42 -13.07 7.07
CA PRO A 88 -5.36 -12.18 7.74
C PRO A 88 -4.73 -11.11 8.65
N SER A 89 -3.56 -11.37 9.24
CA SER A 89 -2.85 -10.37 10.04
C SER A 89 -2.32 -9.22 9.20
N ASP A 90 -1.88 -9.49 7.96
CA ASP A 90 -1.47 -8.45 7.01
C ASP A 90 -2.68 -7.70 6.44
N LEU A 91 -3.80 -8.42 6.20
CA LEU A 91 -5.05 -7.80 5.75
C LEU A 91 -5.60 -6.78 6.74
N PHE A 92 -5.41 -6.97 8.04
CA PHE A 92 -5.82 -6.03 9.06
C PHE A 92 -5.18 -4.66 8.82
N GLN A 93 -3.86 -4.61 8.73
CA GLN A 93 -3.14 -3.36 8.48
C GLN A 93 -3.48 -2.81 7.10
N PHE A 94 -3.46 -3.65 6.07
CA PHE A 94 -3.79 -3.26 4.69
C PHE A 94 -5.14 -2.56 4.59
N TYR A 95 -6.18 -3.12 5.23
CA TYR A 95 -7.53 -2.55 5.20
C TYR A 95 -7.58 -1.17 5.86
N TYR A 96 -7.03 -1.04 7.08
CA TYR A 96 -7.13 0.20 7.84
C TYR A 96 -6.18 1.30 7.36
N ASP A 97 -5.07 0.96 6.72
CA ASP A 97 -4.13 1.92 6.15
C ASP A 97 -4.57 2.42 4.76
N THR A 98 -5.57 1.80 4.14
CA THR A 98 -6.01 2.15 2.79
C THR A 98 -7.21 3.09 2.80
N ILE A 99 -7.05 4.27 2.19
CA ILE A 99 -8.18 5.15 1.87
C ILE A 99 -8.73 4.77 0.51
N PRO A 100 -10.02 4.37 0.40
CA PRO A 100 -10.61 4.04 -0.88
C PRO A 100 -10.80 5.29 -1.74
N ILE A 101 -10.39 5.21 -2.99
CA ILE A 101 -10.66 6.19 -4.05
C ILE A 101 -11.81 5.68 -4.93
N GLU A 102 -11.78 4.39 -5.30
CA GLU A 102 -12.83 3.73 -6.06
C GLU A 102 -13.03 2.29 -5.57
N GLY A 103 -14.28 1.86 -5.47
CA GLY A 103 -14.65 0.55 -4.92
C GLY A 103 -14.59 0.50 -3.39
N ASN A 104 -14.63 -0.69 -2.83
CA ASN A 104 -14.47 -0.94 -1.40
C ASN A 104 -13.77 -2.28 -1.15
N LEU A 105 -13.21 -2.43 0.04
CA LEU A 105 -12.52 -3.64 0.51
C LEU A 105 -13.26 -4.32 1.67
N ASP A 106 -14.54 -4.01 1.89
CA ASP A 106 -15.30 -4.48 3.07
C ASP A 106 -15.38 -6.01 3.17
N GLU A 107 -15.24 -6.70 2.03
CA GLU A 107 -15.17 -8.16 1.99
C GLU A 107 -14.01 -8.71 2.83
N LEU A 108 -12.90 -7.97 2.95
CA LEU A 108 -11.74 -8.36 3.76
C LEU A 108 -12.05 -8.45 5.25
N LEU A 109 -13.02 -7.64 5.74
CA LEU A 109 -13.42 -7.64 7.14
C LEU A 109 -13.93 -9.03 7.60
N THR A 110 -14.47 -9.83 6.69
CA THR A 110 -14.91 -11.19 6.99
C THR A 110 -13.74 -12.15 7.29
N LYS A 111 -12.52 -11.79 6.92
CA LYS A 111 -11.30 -12.58 7.11
C LYS A 111 -10.49 -12.13 8.33
N ILE A 112 -10.75 -10.93 8.84
CA ILE A 112 -10.00 -10.32 9.94
C ILE A 112 -10.74 -10.59 11.24
N ASP A 113 -10.28 -11.59 11.97
CA ASP A 113 -10.78 -11.90 13.31
C ASP A 113 -9.84 -11.36 14.41
N ILE A 114 -10.25 -11.50 15.67
CA ILE A 114 -9.45 -11.04 16.83
C ILE A 114 -8.07 -11.73 16.85
N ALA A 115 -8.00 -13.00 16.45
CA ALA A 115 -6.73 -13.73 16.45
C ALA A 115 -5.77 -13.19 15.36
N ALA A 116 -6.30 -12.72 14.22
CA ALA A 116 -5.51 -12.04 13.19
C ALA A 116 -4.95 -10.72 13.70
N VAL A 117 -5.77 -9.93 14.40
CA VAL A 117 -5.34 -8.66 15.03
C VAL A 117 -4.25 -8.90 16.08
N ASP A 118 -4.44 -9.88 16.98
CA ASP A 118 -3.43 -10.25 17.97
C ASP A 118 -2.11 -10.69 17.34
N ARG A 119 -2.17 -11.43 16.21
CA ARG A 119 -0.97 -11.81 15.44
C ARG A 119 -0.28 -10.61 14.84
N ALA A 120 -1.02 -9.68 14.22
CA ALA A 120 -0.47 -8.45 13.66
C ALA A 120 0.29 -7.65 14.70
N ILE A 121 -0.30 -7.43 15.89
CA ILE A 121 0.31 -6.71 17.00
C ILE A 121 1.60 -7.42 17.47
N LYS A 122 1.56 -8.73 17.65
CA LYS A 122 2.73 -9.50 18.10
C LYS A 122 3.86 -9.47 17.10
N ILE A 123 3.57 -9.66 15.81
CA ILE A 123 4.57 -9.62 14.74
C ILE A 123 5.19 -8.21 14.68
N GLY A 124 4.37 -7.16 14.69
CA GLY A 124 4.83 -5.77 14.70
C GLY A 124 5.74 -5.48 15.90
N ALA A 125 5.32 -5.84 17.11
CA ALA A 125 6.11 -5.66 18.32
C ALA A 125 7.45 -6.41 18.27
N CYS A 126 7.48 -7.64 17.77
CA CYS A 126 8.70 -8.43 17.61
C CYS A 126 9.67 -7.77 16.61
N ASN A 127 9.15 -7.29 15.48
CA ASN A 127 9.94 -6.63 14.45
C ASN A 127 10.54 -5.31 14.96
N ILE A 128 9.74 -4.50 15.66
CA ILE A 128 10.21 -3.26 16.28
C ILE A 128 11.29 -3.54 17.30
N TYR A 129 11.05 -4.50 18.21
CA TYR A 129 12.04 -4.86 19.23
C TYR A 129 13.36 -5.32 18.58
N HIS A 130 13.29 -6.26 17.63
CA HIS A 130 14.46 -6.75 16.92
C HIS A 130 15.18 -5.62 16.18
N GLY A 131 14.45 -4.78 15.45
CA GLY A 131 15.00 -3.64 14.72
C GLY A 131 15.72 -2.64 15.63
N CYS A 132 15.14 -2.30 16.78
CA CYS A 132 15.78 -1.42 17.77
C CYS A 132 17.08 -2.01 18.28
N VAL A 133 17.08 -3.28 18.72
CA VAL A 133 18.29 -3.93 19.23
C VAL A 133 19.36 -4.03 18.15
N HIS A 134 18.97 -4.43 16.93
CA HIS A 134 19.91 -4.53 15.81
C HIS A 134 20.52 -3.17 15.46
N ASN A 135 19.69 -2.13 15.38
CA ASN A 135 20.18 -0.79 15.07
C ASN A 135 21.12 -0.26 16.15
N MET A 136 20.80 -0.47 17.43
CA MET A 136 21.65 -0.02 18.54
C MET A 136 23.03 -0.68 18.55
N LEU A 137 23.09 -1.96 18.15
CA LEU A 137 24.34 -2.73 18.23
C LEU A 137 25.18 -2.62 16.96
N TYR A 138 24.54 -2.64 15.79
CA TYR A 138 25.23 -2.88 14.53
C TYR A 138 25.17 -1.69 13.58
N GLU A 139 23.97 -1.20 13.26
CA GLU A 139 23.79 -0.16 12.24
C GLU A 139 24.08 1.24 12.76
N LYS A 140 23.63 1.57 13.99
CA LYS A 140 23.80 2.88 14.65
C LYS A 140 23.36 4.05 13.77
N SER A 141 22.27 3.85 13.06
CA SER A 141 21.72 4.76 12.05
C SER A 141 20.46 5.47 12.54
N ASP A 142 20.47 6.80 12.50
CA ASP A 142 19.32 7.62 12.83
C ASP A 142 18.19 7.45 11.79
N ASP A 143 18.51 7.20 10.52
CA ASP A 143 17.51 6.99 9.47
C ASP A 143 16.78 5.67 9.67
N ILE A 144 17.48 4.59 10.05
CA ILE A 144 16.86 3.32 10.42
C ILE A 144 15.97 3.52 11.66
N LEU A 145 16.44 4.26 12.66
CA LEU A 145 15.67 4.55 13.86
C LEU A 145 14.35 5.29 13.53
N ARG A 146 14.42 6.30 12.65
CA ARG A 146 13.22 7.02 12.17
C ARG A 146 12.25 6.08 11.45
N GLY A 147 12.75 5.15 10.61
CA GLY A 147 11.96 4.12 9.98
C GLY A 147 11.23 3.22 10.98
N ILE A 148 11.92 2.80 12.04
CA ILE A 148 11.33 2.00 13.13
C ILE A 148 10.23 2.77 13.86
N TYR A 149 10.43 4.05 14.18
CA TYR A 149 9.39 4.90 14.77
C TYR A 149 8.17 5.03 13.85
N LYS A 150 8.39 5.22 12.54
CA LYS A 150 7.30 5.27 11.55
C LYS A 150 6.51 3.96 11.50
N SER A 151 7.17 2.81 11.67
CA SER A 151 6.52 1.50 11.69
C SER A 151 5.76 1.21 13.00
N ALA A 152 6.06 1.94 14.09
CA ALA A 152 5.44 1.78 15.39
C ALA A 152 4.21 2.67 15.59
N SER A 153 4.03 3.67 14.74
CA SER A 153 2.92 4.63 14.78
C SER A 153 1.76 4.20 13.90
#